data_883cd017c1562b55668e3d99b84bede1
#
_entry.id   883cd017c1562b55668e3d99b84bede1
#
_cell.length_a   1.000
_cell.length_b   1.000
_cell.length_c   1.000
_cell.angle_alpha   90.00
_cell.angle_beta   90.00
_cell.angle_gamma   90.00
#
_symmetry.space_group_name_H-M   'P 1'
#
loop_
_entity.id
_entity.type
_entity.pdbx_description
1 polymer ?
#
loop_
_entity_poly.entity_id
_entity_poly.type
_entity_poly.pdbx_seq_one_letter_code
_entity_poly.pdbx_strand_id
1 'polypeptide(L)'
;IVYNYPSSVLLPQELFYNADHKAMLELVYGNCNHQTIKSDFMQADAIHNIYCIPDVIDQLITRHFTNAKHTHIFSLLPNLIAGSENYLYCIFSPGVMKTILKKEGKLQATQLFAFKTPEDAAYHLLNLCQSFEINVNNCELLLSGMVKN
;
A
#
# COMPACT_ATOMS: atom_id res chain seq x y z
N ILE A 1 -0.86 -3.17 -16.04
CA ILE A 1 -0.89 -1.77 -15.56
C ILE A 1 -0.80 -1.79 -14.05
N VAL A 2 0.12 -1.03 -13.49
CA VAL A 2 0.27 -0.90 -12.05
C VAL A 2 -0.18 0.49 -11.62
N TYR A 3 -1.22 0.54 -10.78
CA TYR A 3 -1.68 1.80 -10.20
C TYR A 3 -0.84 2.17 -8.98
N ASN A 4 -0.52 3.45 -8.86
CA ASN A 4 0.29 4.02 -7.79
C ASN A 4 -0.41 5.23 -7.14
N TYR A 5 -1.70 5.09 -6.85
CA TYR A 5 -2.49 6.10 -6.15
C TYR A 5 -2.38 5.94 -4.63
N PRO A 6 -2.56 7.03 -3.86
CA PRO A 6 -2.39 6.98 -2.40
C PRO A 6 -3.52 6.26 -1.67
N SER A 7 -4.74 6.33 -2.21
CA SER A 7 -5.95 5.87 -1.52
C SER A 7 -6.11 4.35 -1.65
N SER A 8 -5.69 3.63 -0.64
CA SER A 8 -5.67 2.17 -0.61
C SER A 8 -5.82 1.67 0.82
N VAL A 9 -6.69 0.69 1.04
CA VAL A 9 -7.00 0.08 2.33
C VAL A 9 -6.91 -1.45 2.21
N LEU A 10 -6.22 -2.08 3.15
CA LEU A 10 -6.17 -3.54 3.25
C LEU A 10 -7.35 -4.05 4.07
N LEU A 11 -8.03 -5.06 3.57
CA LEU A 11 -9.18 -5.66 4.20
C LEU A 11 -9.06 -7.19 4.23
N PRO A 12 -9.14 -7.84 5.39
CA PRO A 12 -9.21 -9.29 5.50
C PRO A 12 -10.34 -9.87 4.64
N GLN A 13 -10.12 -11.02 4.02
CA GLN A 13 -11.08 -11.65 3.12
C GLN A 13 -12.46 -11.88 3.77
N GLU A 14 -12.48 -12.21 5.06
CA GLU A 14 -13.71 -12.47 5.80
C GLU A 14 -14.62 -11.23 5.89
N LEU A 15 -14.04 -10.06 5.88
CA LEU A 15 -14.76 -8.79 5.97
C LEU A 15 -15.12 -8.22 4.60
N PHE A 16 -14.43 -8.62 3.53
CA PHE A 16 -14.52 -8.01 2.21
C PHE A 16 -15.94 -8.01 1.64
N TYR A 17 -16.65 -9.14 1.72
CA TYR A 17 -17.97 -9.27 1.08
C TYR A 17 -19.10 -8.53 1.81
N ASN A 18 -18.89 -8.19 3.08
CA ASN A 18 -19.88 -7.51 3.92
C ASN A 18 -19.57 -6.03 4.13
N ALA A 19 -18.43 -5.54 3.63
CA ALA A 19 -18.00 -4.18 3.84
C ALA A 19 -18.51 -3.23 2.75
N ASP A 20 -18.87 -2.02 3.15
CA ASP A 20 -19.03 -0.89 2.22
C ASP A 20 -17.63 -0.34 1.89
N HIS A 21 -17.09 -0.76 0.74
CA HIS A 21 -15.75 -0.39 0.30
C HIS A 21 -15.58 1.12 0.14
N LYS A 22 -16.64 1.81 -0.33
CA LYS A 22 -16.62 3.26 -0.48
C LYS A 22 -16.52 3.95 0.87
N ALA A 23 -17.38 3.58 1.80
CA ALA A 23 -17.39 4.14 3.15
C ALA A 23 -16.04 3.92 3.86
N MET A 24 -15.41 2.76 3.68
CA MET A 24 -14.09 2.49 4.26
C MET A 24 -12.98 3.38 3.68
N LEU A 25 -12.97 3.58 2.37
CA LEU A 25 -12.01 4.48 1.73
C LEU A 25 -12.28 5.94 2.13
N GLU A 26 -13.53 6.37 2.19
CA GLU A 26 -13.91 7.72 2.60
C GLU A 26 -13.59 8.01 4.07
N LEU A 27 -13.64 7.01 4.94
CA LEU A 27 -13.26 7.15 6.35
C LEU A 27 -11.77 7.51 6.49
N VAL A 28 -10.91 6.94 5.64
CA VAL A 28 -9.46 7.13 5.73
C VAL A 28 -8.97 8.31 4.89
N TYR A 29 -9.53 8.48 3.69
CA TYR A 29 -9.00 9.41 2.67
C TYR A 29 -9.95 10.57 2.34
N GLY A 30 -11.12 10.60 2.94
CA GLY A 30 -12.16 11.58 2.61
C GLY A 30 -12.94 11.20 1.35
N ASN A 31 -13.58 12.19 0.73
CA ASN A 31 -14.53 11.97 -0.36
C ASN A 31 -13.89 11.29 -1.59
N CYS A 32 -14.48 10.17 -2.00
CA CYS A 32 -14.10 9.40 -3.20
C CYS A 32 -15.00 9.68 -4.43
N ASN A 33 -15.59 10.89 -4.52
CA ASN A 33 -16.39 11.27 -5.70
C ASN A 33 -15.50 11.32 -6.95
N HIS A 34 -16.08 10.94 -8.08
CA HIS A 34 -15.38 10.85 -9.37
C HIS A 34 -14.18 9.90 -9.36
N GLN A 35 -14.26 8.86 -8.53
CA GLN A 35 -13.25 7.81 -8.45
C GLN A 35 -13.90 6.43 -8.61
N THR A 36 -13.26 5.61 -9.44
CA THR A 36 -13.60 4.20 -9.59
C THR A 36 -12.93 3.40 -8.49
N ILE A 37 -13.70 2.59 -7.76
CA ILE A 37 -13.19 1.70 -6.72
C ILE A 37 -12.85 0.36 -7.35
N LYS A 38 -11.64 -0.11 -7.08
CA LYS A 38 -11.13 -1.42 -7.52
C LYS A 38 -10.62 -2.20 -6.32
N SER A 39 -10.45 -3.50 -6.52
CA SER A 39 -9.84 -4.38 -5.51
C SER A 39 -8.96 -5.42 -6.16
N ASP A 40 -7.88 -5.76 -5.47
CA ASP A 40 -6.99 -6.87 -5.79
C ASP A 40 -7.01 -7.87 -4.66
N PHE A 41 -7.13 -9.17 -4.97
CA PHE A 41 -7.02 -10.22 -3.98
C PHE A 41 -5.58 -10.70 -3.86
N MET A 42 -5.03 -10.61 -2.66
CA MET A 42 -3.69 -11.06 -2.30
C MET A 42 -3.79 -12.43 -1.63
N GLN A 43 -3.73 -13.47 -2.45
CA GLN A 43 -4.01 -14.85 -2.03
C GLN A 43 -3.10 -15.34 -0.90
N ALA A 44 -1.82 -14.99 -0.92
CA ALA A 44 -0.84 -15.43 0.08
C ALA A 44 -1.18 -14.97 1.51
N ASP A 45 -1.78 -13.79 1.64
CA ASP A 45 -2.13 -13.19 2.92
C ASP A 45 -3.63 -13.27 3.24
N ALA A 46 -4.47 -13.77 2.30
CA ALA A 46 -5.94 -13.75 2.37
C ALA A 46 -6.51 -12.35 2.62
N ILE A 47 -5.95 -11.34 1.93
CA ILE A 47 -6.26 -9.91 2.07
C ILE A 47 -6.72 -9.36 0.73
N HIS A 48 -7.75 -8.51 0.75
CA HIS A 48 -8.07 -7.63 -0.37
C HIS A 48 -7.46 -6.25 -0.17
N ASN A 49 -6.79 -5.74 -1.19
CA ASN A 49 -6.43 -4.35 -1.27
C ASN A 49 -7.52 -3.61 -2.05
N ILE A 50 -8.24 -2.73 -1.37
CA ILE A 50 -9.27 -1.88 -1.97
C ILE A 50 -8.65 -0.52 -2.23
N TYR A 51 -8.80 0.00 -3.43
CA TYR A 51 -8.22 1.29 -3.81
C TYR A 51 -9.09 2.06 -4.78
N CYS A 52 -8.89 3.35 -4.88
CA CYS A 52 -9.60 4.18 -5.84
C CYS A 52 -8.65 4.89 -6.79
N ILE A 53 -9.14 5.06 -8.00
CA ILE A 53 -8.46 5.74 -9.10
C ILE A 53 -9.41 6.77 -9.74
N PRO A 54 -8.92 7.89 -10.28
CA PRO A 54 -9.78 8.85 -10.96
C PRO A 54 -10.55 8.21 -12.12
N ASP A 55 -11.85 8.46 -12.21
CA ASP A 55 -12.73 7.90 -13.26
C ASP A 55 -12.20 8.17 -14.68
N VAL A 56 -11.68 9.37 -14.91
CA VAL A 56 -11.12 9.76 -16.22
C VAL A 56 -9.95 8.85 -16.60
N ILE A 57 -9.09 8.51 -15.64
CA ILE A 57 -7.95 7.62 -15.87
C ILE A 57 -8.41 6.20 -16.12
N ASP A 58 -9.38 5.70 -15.34
CA ASP A 58 -9.92 4.35 -15.55
C ASP A 58 -10.58 4.20 -16.92
N GLN A 59 -11.40 5.17 -17.32
CA GLN A 59 -12.06 5.19 -18.64
C GLN A 59 -11.04 5.21 -19.78
N LEU A 60 -10.01 6.04 -19.66
CA LEU A 60 -8.96 6.17 -20.67
C LEU A 60 -8.17 4.87 -20.82
N ILE A 61 -7.80 4.26 -19.71
CA ILE A 61 -7.08 2.97 -19.68
C ILE A 61 -7.95 1.85 -20.25
N THR A 62 -9.20 1.74 -19.80
CA THR A 62 -10.13 0.70 -20.27
C THR A 62 -10.40 0.81 -21.77
N ARG A 63 -10.49 2.03 -22.30
CA ARG A 63 -10.69 2.29 -23.71
C ARG A 63 -9.50 1.89 -24.59
N HIS A 64 -8.27 2.15 -24.12
CA HIS A 64 -7.06 1.94 -24.93
C HIS A 64 -6.36 0.60 -24.66
N PHE A 65 -6.60 0.00 -23.50
CA PHE A 65 -5.93 -1.22 -23.04
C PHE A 65 -6.96 -2.24 -22.52
N THR A 66 -7.90 -2.61 -23.38
CA THR A 66 -9.06 -3.46 -23.06
C THR A 66 -8.70 -4.81 -22.41
N ASN A 67 -7.54 -5.38 -22.74
CA ASN A 67 -7.10 -6.68 -22.23
C ASN A 67 -5.98 -6.56 -21.18
N ALA A 68 -5.68 -5.37 -20.70
CA ALA A 68 -4.62 -5.18 -19.72
C ALA A 68 -5.02 -5.72 -18.35
N LYS A 69 -4.12 -6.44 -17.72
CA LYS A 69 -4.23 -6.76 -16.30
C LYS A 69 -3.89 -5.53 -15.49
N HIS A 70 -4.66 -5.30 -14.45
CA HIS A 70 -4.54 -4.16 -13.56
C HIS A 70 -4.23 -4.62 -12.15
N THR A 71 -3.37 -3.91 -11.45
CA THR A 71 -3.10 -4.14 -10.03
C THR A 71 -2.60 -2.86 -9.37
N HIS A 72 -2.75 -2.77 -8.07
CA HIS A 72 -2.19 -1.69 -7.28
C HIS A 72 -0.76 -2.04 -6.83
N ILE A 73 0.09 -1.02 -6.65
CA ILE A 73 1.49 -1.23 -6.24
C ILE A 73 1.58 -1.97 -4.90
N PHE A 74 0.69 -1.69 -3.95
CA PHE A 74 0.64 -2.36 -2.66
C PHE A 74 0.13 -3.81 -2.72
N SER A 75 -0.54 -4.19 -3.80
CA SER A 75 -0.93 -5.58 -4.05
C SER A 75 0.20 -6.37 -4.71
N LEU A 76 1.03 -5.70 -5.51
CA LEU A 76 2.09 -6.31 -6.29
C LEU A 76 3.37 -6.53 -5.49
N LEU A 77 3.86 -5.47 -4.83
CA LEU A 77 5.18 -5.45 -4.19
C LEU A 77 5.36 -6.49 -3.09
N PRO A 78 4.40 -6.76 -2.17
CA PRO A 78 4.58 -7.76 -1.13
C PRO A 78 4.90 -9.16 -1.65
N ASN A 79 4.48 -9.46 -2.89
CA ASN A 79 4.75 -10.75 -3.55
C ASN A 79 6.06 -10.78 -4.35
N LEU A 80 6.61 -9.61 -4.69
CA LEU A 80 7.86 -9.49 -5.45
C LEU A 80 9.10 -9.35 -4.58
N ILE A 81 8.92 -8.89 -3.34
CA ILE A 81 10.02 -8.65 -2.42
C ILE A 81 10.40 -9.99 -1.78
N ALA A 82 11.56 -10.50 -2.16
CA ALA A 82 12.22 -11.60 -1.45
C ALA A 82 12.97 -10.99 -0.25
N GLY A 83 12.41 -11.11 0.93
CA GLY A 83 13.02 -10.61 2.15
C GLY A 83 12.97 -11.64 3.27
N SER A 84 13.49 -11.27 4.43
CA SER A 84 13.35 -12.02 5.66
C SER A 84 11.87 -12.13 6.08
N GLU A 85 11.58 -12.95 7.09
CA GLU A 85 10.22 -13.07 7.64
C GLU A 85 9.70 -11.74 8.18
N ASN A 86 10.61 -10.88 8.68
CA ASN A 86 10.29 -9.54 9.15
C ASN A 86 11.04 -8.52 8.31
N TYR A 87 10.30 -7.74 7.53
CA TYR A 87 10.89 -6.64 6.79
C TYR A 87 9.99 -5.40 6.74
N LEU A 88 10.63 -4.27 6.61
CA LEU A 88 10.01 -2.98 6.32
C LEU A 88 10.59 -2.46 5.00
N TYR A 89 9.78 -2.45 3.96
CA TYR A 89 10.16 -1.94 2.65
C TYR A 89 9.62 -0.53 2.45
N CYS A 90 10.50 0.39 2.06
CA CYS A 90 10.18 1.80 1.88
C CYS A 90 10.50 2.26 0.46
N ILE A 91 9.54 2.94 -0.16
CA ILE A 91 9.71 3.60 -1.45
C ILE A 91 9.62 5.09 -1.24
N PHE A 92 10.72 5.79 -1.45
CA PHE A 92 10.79 7.23 -1.32
C PHE A 92 10.43 7.92 -2.64
N SER A 93 9.58 8.93 -2.53
CA SER A 93 9.24 9.90 -3.57
C SER A 93 9.34 11.31 -2.98
N PRO A 94 9.39 12.38 -3.76
CA PRO A 94 9.47 13.73 -3.20
C PRO A 94 8.35 14.01 -2.20
N GLY A 95 8.71 14.19 -0.93
CA GLY A 95 7.81 14.51 0.18
C GLY A 95 6.90 13.37 0.66
N VAL A 96 7.01 12.16 0.11
CA VAL A 96 6.14 11.02 0.44
C VAL A 96 6.92 9.72 0.48
N MET A 97 6.69 8.92 1.52
CA MET A 97 7.23 7.59 1.69
C MET A 97 6.08 6.57 1.71
N LYS A 98 6.17 5.54 0.87
CA LYS A 98 5.29 4.36 0.92
C LYS A 98 5.99 3.26 1.68
N THR A 99 5.27 2.60 2.57
CA THR A 99 5.81 1.53 3.39
C THR A 99 5.00 0.25 3.25
N ILE A 100 5.69 -0.87 3.29
CA ILE A 100 5.12 -2.22 3.33
C ILE A 100 5.80 -2.94 4.48
N LEU A 101 5.01 -3.39 5.44
CA LEU A 101 5.48 -4.09 6.62
C LEU A 101 5.03 -5.55 6.59
N LYS A 102 5.98 -6.47 6.66
CA LYS A 102 5.72 -7.89 6.96
C LYS A 102 6.28 -8.29 8.31
N LYS A 103 5.54 -9.10 9.03
CA LYS A 103 5.93 -9.75 10.28
C LYS A 103 5.60 -11.23 10.18
N GLU A 104 6.58 -12.08 10.48
CA GLU A 104 6.44 -13.53 10.40
C GLU A 104 5.95 -14.02 9.01
N GLY A 105 6.49 -13.38 7.96
CA GLY A 105 6.14 -13.67 6.58
C GLY A 105 4.77 -13.16 6.12
N LYS A 106 3.95 -12.57 7.00
CA LYS A 106 2.60 -12.07 6.70
C LYS A 106 2.57 -10.56 6.55
N LEU A 107 1.83 -10.07 5.57
CA LEU A 107 1.60 -8.64 5.38
C LEU A 107 0.79 -8.08 6.56
N GLN A 108 1.33 -7.08 7.24
CA GLN A 108 0.69 -6.42 8.38
C GLN A 108 0.12 -5.05 7.99
N ALA A 109 0.87 -4.28 7.23
CA ALA A 109 0.47 -2.93 6.87
C ALA A 109 1.07 -2.48 5.54
N THR A 110 0.30 -1.65 4.84
CA THR A 110 0.78 -0.76 3.79
C THR A 110 0.35 0.65 4.14
N GLN A 111 1.29 1.59 4.19
CA GLN A 111 0.99 2.96 4.58
C GLN A 111 1.75 3.96 3.73
N LEU A 112 1.20 5.16 3.68
CA LEU A 112 1.80 6.31 3.02
C LEU A 112 2.01 7.41 4.05
N PHE A 113 3.26 7.88 4.17
CA PHE A 113 3.63 8.95 5.08
C PHE A 113 4.16 10.14 4.31
N ALA A 114 3.68 11.33 4.65
CA ALA A 114 4.33 12.57 4.26
C ALA A 114 5.55 12.79 5.17
N PHE A 115 6.66 13.24 4.61
CA PHE A 115 7.87 13.60 5.36
C PHE A 115 8.54 14.82 4.73
N LYS A 116 9.22 15.59 5.55
CA LYS A 116 10.00 16.76 5.12
C LYS A 116 11.49 16.58 5.34
N THR A 117 11.84 15.85 6.38
CA THR A 117 13.23 15.59 6.78
C THR A 117 13.50 14.09 6.91
N PRO A 118 14.75 13.65 6.85
CA PRO A 118 15.09 12.24 7.11
C PRO A 118 14.65 11.77 8.49
N GLU A 119 14.65 12.67 9.48
CA GLU A 119 14.22 12.39 10.85
C GLU A 119 12.73 12.11 10.92
N ASP A 120 11.89 12.85 10.15
CA ASP A 120 10.46 12.56 10.04
C ASP A 120 10.24 11.15 9.49
N ALA A 121 10.97 10.78 8.43
CA ALA A 121 10.88 9.44 7.86
C ALA A 121 11.28 8.37 8.88
N ALA A 122 12.42 8.54 9.56
CA ALA A 122 12.87 7.62 10.60
C ALA A 122 11.84 7.48 11.74
N TYR A 123 11.25 8.59 12.18
CA TYR A 123 10.19 8.58 13.18
C TYR A 123 9.00 7.72 12.76
N HIS A 124 8.51 7.89 11.53
CA HIS A 124 7.39 7.08 11.03
C HIS A 124 7.72 5.59 10.98
N LEU A 125 8.94 5.23 10.54
CA LEU A 125 9.38 3.83 10.48
C LEU A 125 9.48 3.20 11.86
N LEU A 126 10.08 3.89 12.82
CA LEU A 126 10.18 3.42 14.20
C LEU A 126 8.81 3.27 14.86
N ASN A 127 7.93 4.25 14.67
CA ASN A 127 6.56 4.21 15.18
C ASN A 127 5.76 3.04 14.58
N LEU A 128 5.95 2.76 13.29
CA LEU A 128 5.31 1.63 12.63
C LEU A 128 5.80 0.30 13.24
N CYS A 129 7.12 0.13 13.41
CA CYS A 129 7.68 -1.05 14.09
C CYS A 129 7.14 -1.22 15.51
N GLN A 130 7.05 -0.13 16.27
CA GLN A 130 6.50 -0.15 17.62
C GLN A 130 5.02 -0.53 17.63
N SER A 131 4.22 0.02 16.74
CA SER A 131 2.77 -0.25 16.67
C SER A 131 2.46 -1.72 16.35
N PHE A 132 3.35 -2.39 15.63
CA PHE A 132 3.23 -3.81 15.30
C PHE A 132 4.12 -4.72 16.16
N GLU A 133 4.70 -4.18 17.24
CA GLU A 133 5.57 -4.94 18.17
C GLU A 133 6.70 -5.67 17.46
N ILE A 134 7.36 -5.00 16.53
CA ILE A 134 8.51 -5.53 15.80
C ILE A 134 9.79 -5.00 16.42
N ASN A 135 10.68 -5.92 16.81
CA ASN A 135 12.02 -5.54 17.23
C ASN A 135 12.83 -5.08 16.00
N VAL A 136 13.26 -3.83 16.01
CA VAL A 136 14.01 -3.22 14.90
C VAL A 136 15.33 -3.95 14.60
N ASN A 137 15.94 -4.61 15.60
CA ASN A 137 17.16 -5.38 15.40
C ASN A 137 16.94 -6.70 14.65
N ASN A 138 15.67 -7.15 14.55
CA ASN A 138 15.26 -8.38 13.87
C ASN A 138 14.39 -8.09 12.63
N CYS A 139 14.41 -6.85 12.16
CA CYS A 139 13.64 -6.40 11.01
C CYS A 139 14.59 -5.91 9.91
N GLU A 140 14.48 -6.47 8.73
CA GLU A 140 15.24 -6.01 7.58
C GLU A 140 14.62 -4.72 7.04
N LEU A 141 15.45 -3.68 6.86
CA LEU A 141 15.02 -2.42 6.26
C LEU A 141 15.47 -2.36 4.80
N LEU A 142 14.50 -2.36 3.89
CA LEU A 142 14.73 -2.27 2.45
C LEU A 142 14.30 -0.89 1.94
N LEU A 143 15.23 -0.16 1.33
CA LEU A 143 14.98 1.20 0.84
C LEU A 143 15.09 1.25 -0.67
N SER A 144 14.17 1.97 -1.31
CA SER A 144 14.19 2.24 -2.75
C SER A 144 13.62 3.61 -3.09
N GLY A 145 13.70 3.99 -4.37
CA GLY A 145 13.15 5.25 -4.86
C GLY A 145 14.15 6.40 -4.86
N MET A 146 13.66 7.63 -4.77
CA MET A 146 14.47 8.84 -4.83
C MET A 146 15.04 9.17 -3.44
N VAL A 147 16.13 8.55 -3.07
CA VAL A 147 16.91 8.96 -1.88
C VAL A 147 17.95 9.96 -2.35
N LYS A 148 17.81 11.22 -1.99
CA LYS A 148 18.90 12.20 -2.21
C LYS A 148 20.00 11.91 -1.19
N ASN A 149 21.22 11.71 -1.70
CA ASN A 149 22.43 11.69 -0.88
C ASN A 149 22.68 13.08 -0.31
#